data_0b8379959e723d9035701fad36b1fc8a
#
_entry.id   0b8379959e723d9035701fad36b1fc8a
#
_cell.length_a   1.000
_cell.length_b   1.000
_cell.length_c   1.000
_cell.angle_alpha   90.00
_cell.angle_beta   90.00
_cell.angle_gamma   90.00
#
_symmetry.space_group_name_H-M   'P 1'
#
loop_
_entity.id
_entity.type
_entity.pdbx_description
1 polymer ?
#
loop_
_entity_poly.entity_id
_entity_poly.type
_entity_poly.pdbx_seq_one_letter_code
_entity_poly.pdbx_strand_id
1 'polypeptide(L)'
;MKVYVTFVGPLAEYTGGVPRVEFDLPEGAVYGDLLEEIDRRFGPSLHERIWDRETKTFQPRILVLGEGRDHEARETPLADGEQIKVIPILAGG
;
A
#
# COMPACT_ATOMS: atom_id res chain seq x y z
N MET A 1 10.78 -4.94 11.66
CA MET A 1 9.45 -4.53 12.12
C MET A 1 8.37 -5.03 11.17
N LYS A 2 7.19 -5.22 11.66
CA LYS A 2 6.06 -5.73 10.89
C LYS A 2 5.08 -4.61 10.56
N VAL A 3 4.65 -4.56 9.29
CA VAL A 3 3.63 -3.61 8.84
C VAL A 3 2.55 -4.42 8.13
N TYR A 4 1.30 -4.10 8.39
CA TYR A 4 0.17 -4.84 7.85
C TYR A 4 -0.61 -3.94 6.91
N VAL A 5 -0.77 -4.38 5.67
CA VAL A 5 -1.49 -3.62 4.65
C VAL A 5 -2.75 -4.39 4.27
N THR A 6 -3.90 -3.73 4.42
CA THR A 6 -5.18 -4.30 4.03
C THR A 6 -5.62 -3.68 2.71
N PHE A 7 -5.78 -4.53 1.70
CA PHE A 7 -6.27 -4.11 0.39
C PHE A 7 -7.79 -4.29 0.40
N VAL A 8 -8.50 -3.18 0.44
CA VAL A 8 -9.95 -3.16 0.66
C VAL A 8 -10.72 -3.46 -0.63
N GLY A 9 -11.77 -4.26 -0.50
CA GLY A 9 -12.69 -4.54 -1.61
C GLY A 9 -12.02 -5.23 -2.78
N PRO A 10 -12.26 -4.77 -4.03
CA PRO A 10 -11.74 -5.44 -5.22
C PRO A 10 -10.22 -5.41 -5.33
N LEU A 11 -9.55 -4.58 -4.55
CA LEU A 11 -8.08 -4.55 -4.58
C LEU A 11 -7.45 -5.84 -4.09
N ALA A 12 -8.15 -6.61 -3.24
CA ALA A 12 -7.65 -7.88 -2.74
C ALA A 12 -7.42 -8.91 -3.85
N GLU A 13 -8.07 -8.76 -4.99
CA GLU A 13 -7.86 -9.66 -6.14
C GLU A 13 -6.43 -9.63 -6.64
N TYR A 14 -5.76 -8.49 -6.52
CA TYR A 14 -4.39 -8.32 -6.99
C TYR A 14 -3.35 -8.88 -6.03
N THR A 15 -3.78 -9.30 -4.84
CA THR A 15 -2.91 -9.92 -3.83
C THR A 15 -3.26 -11.39 -3.62
N GLY A 16 -3.81 -12.04 -4.66
CA GLY A 16 -4.15 -13.45 -4.60
C GLY A 16 -5.38 -13.78 -3.76
N GLY A 17 -6.26 -12.79 -3.58
CA GLY A 17 -7.47 -12.96 -2.76
C GLY A 17 -7.23 -12.78 -1.27
N VAL A 18 -6.02 -12.42 -0.87
CA VAL A 18 -5.68 -12.19 0.55
C VAL A 18 -5.77 -10.69 0.83
N PRO A 19 -6.78 -10.22 1.57
CA PRO A 19 -6.94 -8.78 1.78
C PRO A 19 -5.86 -8.16 2.67
N ARG A 20 -5.39 -8.89 3.67
CA ARG A 20 -4.39 -8.38 4.61
C ARG A 20 -3.04 -9.05 4.36
N VAL A 21 -2.04 -8.22 4.06
CA VAL A 21 -0.68 -8.70 3.75
C VAL A 21 0.30 -8.17 4.79
N GLU A 22 1.14 -9.05 5.31
CA GLU A 22 2.19 -8.68 6.23
C GLU A 22 3.48 -8.38 5.48
N PHE A 23 4.13 -7.28 5.84
CA PHE A 23 5.44 -6.91 5.31
C PHE A 23 6.44 -6.84 6.45
N ASP A 24 7.58 -7.48 6.27
CA ASP A 24 8.67 -7.43 7.22
C ASP A 24 9.71 -6.43 6.70
N LEU A 25 9.85 -5.31 7.40
CA LEU A 25 10.73 -4.22 7.00
C LEU A 25 11.79 -3.96 8.05
N PRO A 26 12.95 -3.39 7.67
CA PRO A 26 13.98 -3.07 8.67
C PRO A 26 13.52 -1.95 9.60
N GLU A 27 14.13 -1.90 10.77
CA GLU A 27 13.89 -0.82 11.72
C GLU A 27 14.21 0.52 11.07
N GLY A 28 13.37 1.51 11.32
CA GLY A 28 13.55 2.83 10.74
C GLY A 28 13.03 2.98 9.32
N ALA A 29 12.36 1.95 8.79
CA ALA A 29 11.79 2.03 7.45
C ALA A 29 10.74 3.13 7.34
N VAL A 30 10.65 3.71 6.15
CA VAL A 30 9.67 4.74 5.82
C VAL A 30 8.67 4.20 4.81
N TYR A 31 7.63 4.98 4.55
CA TYR A 31 6.58 4.58 3.60
C TYR A 31 7.15 4.19 2.23
N GLY A 32 8.16 4.93 1.76
CA GLY A 32 8.81 4.61 0.48
C GLY A 32 9.39 3.20 0.44
N ASP A 33 9.91 2.70 1.56
CA ASP A 33 10.43 1.34 1.63
C ASP A 33 9.31 0.30 1.50
N LEU A 34 8.14 0.60 2.06
CA LEU A 34 6.96 -0.25 1.91
C LEU A 34 6.51 -0.26 0.44
N LEU A 35 6.51 0.89 -0.22
CA LEU A 35 6.13 0.97 -1.63
C LEU A 35 7.07 0.14 -2.51
N GLU A 36 8.36 0.15 -2.22
CA GLU A 36 9.32 -0.70 -2.94
C GLU A 36 8.99 -2.18 -2.79
N GLU A 37 8.61 -2.62 -1.57
CA GLU A 37 8.24 -4.01 -1.34
C GLU A 37 6.91 -4.37 -2.04
N ILE A 38 5.96 -3.44 -2.06
CA ILE A 38 4.70 -3.65 -2.77
C ILE A 38 4.98 -3.82 -4.27
N ASP A 39 5.84 -2.98 -4.84
CA ASP A 39 6.19 -3.09 -6.24
C ASP A 39 6.87 -4.42 -6.55
N ARG A 40 7.79 -4.84 -5.71
CA ARG A 40 8.52 -6.10 -5.90
C ARG A 40 7.58 -7.31 -5.83
N ARG A 41 6.64 -7.33 -4.90
CA ARG A 41 5.76 -8.48 -4.67
C ARG A 41 4.52 -8.48 -5.55
N PHE A 42 3.92 -7.33 -5.77
CA PHE A 42 2.62 -7.22 -6.42
C PHE A 42 2.60 -6.31 -7.65
N GLY A 43 3.65 -5.50 -7.87
CA GLY A 43 3.67 -4.54 -8.97
C GLY A 43 3.25 -5.11 -10.32
N PRO A 44 3.80 -6.28 -10.74
CA PRO A 44 3.42 -6.86 -12.03
C PRO A 44 1.96 -7.29 -12.12
N SER A 45 1.31 -7.54 -10.98
CA SER A 45 -0.09 -7.97 -10.92
C SER A 45 -1.06 -6.81 -10.76
N LEU A 46 -0.57 -5.64 -10.31
CA LEU A 46 -1.42 -4.48 -10.08
C LEU A 46 -1.74 -3.79 -11.40
N HIS A 47 -3.03 -3.48 -11.59
CA HIS A 47 -3.48 -2.78 -12.78
C HIS A 47 -2.91 -1.36 -12.81
N GLU A 48 -2.65 -0.84 -14.02
CA GLU A 48 -2.10 0.50 -14.20
C GLU A 48 -2.95 1.61 -13.59
N ARG A 49 -4.25 1.38 -13.44
CA ARG A 49 -5.15 2.35 -12.80
C ARG A 49 -4.98 2.40 -11.28
N ILE A 50 -4.29 1.43 -10.72
CA ILE A 50 -4.08 1.30 -9.27
C ILE A 50 -2.64 1.67 -8.92
N TRP A 51 -1.69 1.23 -9.73
CA TRP A 51 -0.27 1.32 -9.43
C TRP A 51 0.50 1.95 -10.57
N ASP A 52 1.31 2.97 -10.26
CA ASP A 52 2.22 3.58 -11.21
C ASP A 52 3.58 2.89 -11.07
N ARG A 53 3.97 2.12 -12.07
CA ARG A 53 5.20 1.34 -12.02
C ARG A 53 6.46 2.17 -12.20
N GLU A 54 6.35 3.36 -12.76
CA GLU A 54 7.50 4.26 -12.91
C GLU A 54 7.87 4.91 -11.59
N THR A 55 6.88 5.42 -10.88
CA THR A 55 7.10 6.09 -9.60
C THR A 55 7.02 5.14 -8.42
N LYS A 56 6.50 3.93 -8.63
CA LYS A 56 6.25 2.93 -7.58
C LYS A 56 5.36 3.50 -6.48
N THR A 57 4.23 4.04 -6.90
CA THR A 57 3.23 4.64 -6.01
C THR A 57 1.84 4.23 -6.43
N PHE A 58 0.91 4.32 -5.49
CA PHE A 58 -0.50 4.16 -5.83
C PHE A 58 -1.00 5.36 -6.63
N GLN A 59 -1.93 5.11 -7.55
CA GLN A 59 -2.54 6.18 -8.32
C GLN A 59 -3.38 7.10 -7.42
N PRO A 60 -3.64 8.35 -7.83
CA PRO A 60 -4.36 9.32 -6.98
C PRO A 60 -5.74 8.89 -6.51
N ARG A 61 -6.38 7.96 -7.22
CA ARG A 61 -7.71 7.45 -6.83
C ARG A 61 -7.65 6.38 -5.74
N ILE A 62 -6.47 6.08 -5.26
CA ILE A 62 -6.29 5.09 -4.21
C ILE A 62 -5.88 5.82 -2.94
N LEU A 63 -6.67 5.64 -1.88
CA LEU A 63 -6.33 6.20 -0.57
C LEU A 63 -5.46 5.21 0.19
N VAL A 64 -4.42 5.74 0.83
CA VAL A 64 -3.57 4.94 1.70
C VAL A 64 -3.65 5.55 3.09
N LEU A 65 -4.37 4.90 3.98
CA LEU A 65 -4.67 5.43 5.31
C LEU A 65 -4.02 4.58 6.40
N GLY A 66 -3.31 5.25 7.30
CA GLY A 66 -2.81 4.64 8.52
C GLY A 66 -3.70 4.98 9.71
N GLU A 67 -3.29 4.55 10.89
CA GLU A 67 -4.00 4.85 12.12
C GLU A 67 -3.77 6.31 12.52
N GLY A 68 -4.78 7.15 12.26
CA GLY A 68 -4.74 8.55 12.59
C GLY A 68 -3.83 9.40 11.73
N ARG A 69 -3.42 8.89 10.57
CA ARG A 69 -2.58 9.65 9.64
C ARG A 69 -2.67 9.11 8.23
N ASP A 70 -2.36 9.97 7.27
CA ASP A 70 -2.28 9.58 5.86
C ASP A 70 -0.85 9.21 5.49
N HIS A 71 -0.71 8.32 4.50
CA HIS A 71 0.58 7.93 3.93
C HIS A 71 0.66 8.49 2.51
N GLU A 72 1.09 9.74 2.41
CA GLU A 72 1.26 10.39 1.11
C GLU A 72 2.73 10.60 0.76
N ALA A 73 3.54 10.94 1.76
CA ALA A 73 4.96 11.21 1.54
C ALA A 73 5.79 9.96 1.73
N ARG A 74 6.74 9.73 0.82
CA ARG A 74 7.62 8.57 0.89
C ARG A 74 8.48 8.56 2.17
N GLU A 75 8.73 9.73 2.76
CA GLU A 75 9.54 9.87 3.96
C GLU A 75 8.78 9.63 5.25
N THR A 76 7.48 9.38 5.18
CA THR A 76 6.65 9.13 6.36
C THR A 76 7.18 7.92 7.14
N PRO A 77 7.58 8.10 8.41
CA PRO A 77 8.10 6.97 9.19
C PRO A 77 7.04 5.93 9.47
N LEU A 78 7.44 4.67 9.46
CA LEU A 78 6.57 3.56 9.80
C LEU A 78 6.90 3.06 11.21
N ALA A 79 5.90 2.50 11.88
CA ALA A 79 6.07 1.93 13.21
C ALA A 79 5.82 0.43 13.18
N ASP A 80 6.45 -0.29 14.10
CA ASP A 80 6.22 -1.73 14.24
C ASP A 80 4.76 -2.00 14.59
N GLY A 81 4.14 -2.91 13.85
CA GLY A 81 2.73 -3.24 14.04
C GLY A 81 1.76 -2.31 13.33
N GLU A 82 2.27 -1.37 12.56
CA GLU A 82 1.40 -0.38 11.90
C GLU A 82 0.39 -1.04 10.97
N GLN A 83 -0.86 -0.55 11.03
CA GLN A 83 -1.96 -1.03 10.19
C GLN A 83 -2.26 0.03 9.13
N ILE A 84 -2.18 -0.36 7.87
CA ILE A 84 -2.43 0.53 6.74
C ILE A 84 -3.56 -0.06 5.90
N LYS A 85 -4.49 0.79 5.46
CA LYS A 85 -5.56 0.39 4.56
C LYS A 85 -5.39 1.06 3.22
N VAL A 86 -5.50 0.28 2.16
CA VAL A 86 -5.47 0.76 0.78
C VAL A 86 -6.89 0.65 0.23
N ILE A 87 -7.50 1.79 -0.06
CA ILE A 87 -8.92 1.89 -0.36
C ILE A 87 -9.12 2.55 -1.72
N PRO A 88 -9.85 1.93 -2.65
CA PRO A 88 -10.17 2.59 -3.91
C PRO A 88 -11.23 3.66 -3.68
N ILE A 89 -11.01 4.86 -4.22
CA ILE A 89 -12.05 5.87 -4.25
C ILE A 89 -12.89 5.59 -5.47
N LEU A 90 -14.09 5.06 -5.25
CA LEU A 90 -15.06 4.89 -6.31
C LEU A 90 -15.77 6.24 -6.46
N ALA A 91 -15.21 7.11 -7.29
CA ALA A 91 -15.92 8.32 -7.65
C ALA A 91 -17.15 7.89 -8.41
N GLY A 92 -18.32 8.16 -7.86
CA GLY A 92 -19.59 7.83 -8.49
C GLY A 92 -19.71 8.50 -9.83
N GLY A 93 -19.93 7.74 -10.82
CA GLY A 93 -20.14 8.26 -12.17
C GLY A 93 -19.51 7.42 -13.15
#